data_40775a24048def629e298e2aa47ffaca
#
_entry.id   40775a24048def629e298e2aa47ffaca
#
_cell.length_a   1.000
_cell.length_b   1.000
_cell.length_c   1.000
_cell.angle_alpha   90.00
_cell.angle_beta   90.00
_cell.angle_gamma   90.00
#
_symmetry.space_group_name_H-M   'P 1'
#
loop_
_entity.id
_entity.type
_entity.pdbx_description
1 polymer ?
#
loop_
_entity_poly.entity_id
_entity_poly.type
_entity_poly.pdbx_seq_one_letter_code
_entity_poly.pdbx_strand_id
1 'polypeptide(L)' 'MAVSERWSYQVVEVKPRFVGVRAVDIQERLVQLGLQGWELAAVLQPHPLRAVQLILKKAM' A
#
# COMPACT_ATOMS: atom_id res chain seq x y z
N MET A 1 -2.06 -8.00 -30.80
CA MET A 1 -1.85 -6.64 -30.52
C MET A 1 -1.82 -6.35 -29.04
N ALA A 2 -0.94 -5.55 -28.66
CA ALA A 2 -0.80 -5.24 -27.27
C ALA A 2 -1.67 -4.05 -26.90
N VAL A 3 -2.40 -4.20 -25.86
CA VAL A 3 -3.10 -3.08 -25.27
C VAL A 3 -2.21 -2.51 -24.19
N SER A 4 -1.92 -1.25 -24.30
CA SER A 4 -1.20 -0.58 -23.23
C SER A 4 -2.13 -0.43 -22.05
N GLU A 5 -1.92 -1.24 -21.04
CA GLU A 5 -2.65 -1.08 -19.82
C GLU A 5 -2.14 0.13 -19.09
N ARG A 6 -3.06 0.93 -18.64
CA ARG A 6 -2.73 2.12 -17.86
C ARG A 6 -3.08 1.87 -16.42
N TRP A 7 -2.21 2.31 -15.54
CA TRP A 7 -2.36 2.12 -14.12
C TRP A 7 -2.22 3.45 -13.39
N SER A 8 -3.06 3.64 -12.42
CA SER A 8 -2.85 4.69 -11.43
C SER A 8 -2.05 4.12 -10.28
N TYR A 9 -1.12 4.89 -9.76
CA TYR A 9 -0.30 4.46 -8.63
C TYR A 9 -0.51 5.39 -7.46
N GLN A 10 -0.44 4.81 -6.27
CA GLN A 10 -0.58 5.56 -5.03
C GLN A 10 0.40 5.00 -4.01
N VAL A 11 1.07 5.89 -3.29
CA VAL A 11 1.91 5.50 -2.17
C VAL A 11 1.18 5.90 -0.89
N VAL A 12 0.94 4.93 -0.04
CA VAL A 12 0.28 5.15 1.25
C VAL A 12 1.26 4.81 2.36
N GLU A 13 1.46 5.75 3.26
CA GLU A 13 2.35 5.57 4.38
C GLU A 13 1.57 5.11 5.60
N VAL A 14 2.01 4.01 6.20
CA VAL A 14 1.46 3.53 7.46
C VAL A 14 2.47 3.84 8.54
N LYS A 15 2.14 4.77 9.41
CA LYS A 15 3.06 5.24 10.43
C LYS A 15 3.12 4.28 11.61
N PRO A 16 4.29 4.14 12.25
CA PRO A 16 4.42 3.30 13.42
C PRO A 16 3.68 3.90 14.61
N ARG A 17 3.23 3.02 15.48
CA ARG A 17 2.69 3.41 16.78
C ARG A 17 3.80 3.23 17.83
N PHE A 18 3.45 3.02 19.08
CA PHE A 18 4.42 2.92 20.16
C PHE A 18 5.45 1.81 19.97
N VAL A 19 5.06 0.71 19.35
CA VAL A 19 5.91 -0.47 19.19
C VAL A 19 6.16 -0.76 17.71
N GLY A 20 6.00 0.22 16.85
CA GLY A 20 6.18 0.06 15.42
C GLY A 20 4.87 -0.18 14.68
N VAL A 21 4.97 -0.51 13.40
CA VAL A 21 3.81 -0.78 12.56
C VAL A 21 3.34 -2.20 12.80
N ARG A 22 2.08 -2.37 13.15
CA ARG A 22 1.52 -3.69 13.40
C ARG A 22 0.81 -4.21 12.17
N ALA A 23 0.78 -5.54 12.05
CA ALA A 23 0.13 -6.20 10.92
C ALA A 23 -1.34 -5.79 10.79
N VAL A 24 -2.03 -5.60 11.91
CA VAL A 24 -3.44 -5.19 11.89
C VAL A 24 -3.62 -3.82 11.26
N ASP A 25 -2.68 -2.91 11.49
CA ASP A 25 -2.76 -1.57 10.91
C ASP A 25 -2.62 -1.63 9.39
N ILE A 26 -1.70 -2.46 8.91
CA ILE A 26 -1.49 -2.65 7.49
C ILE A 26 -2.72 -3.31 6.86
N GLN A 27 -3.26 -4.33 7.51
CA GLN A 27 -4.41 -5.04 7.00
C GLN A 27 -5.64 -4.14 6.89
N GLU A 28 -5.90 -3.34 7.89
CA GLU A 28 -7.02 -2.41 7.84
C GLU A 28 -6.89 -1.44 6.66
N ARG A 29 -5.69 -0.95 6.44
CA ARG A 29 -5.45 -0.03 5.33
C ARG A 29 -5.66 -0.73 4.00
N LEU A 30 -5.15 -1.95 3.86
CA LEU A 30 -5.31 -2.71 2.63
C LEU A 30 -6.77 -3.04 2.34
N VAL A 31 -7.54 -3.37 3.35
CA VAL A 31 -8.97 -3.63 3.18
C VAL A 31 -9.69 -2.39 2.66
N GLN A 32 -9.44 -1.24 3.27
CA GLN A 32 -10.06 0.01 2.85
C GLN A 32 -9.69 0.37 1.41
N LEU A 33 -8.41 0.23 1.08
CA LEU A 33 -7.93 0.56 -0.26
C LEU A 33 -8.45 -0.44 -1.30
N GLY A 34 -8.52 -1.73 -0.92
CA GLY A 34 -9.05 -2.75 -1.80
C GLY A 34 -10.52 -2.51 -2.15
N LEU A 35 -11.30 -2.02 -1.19
CA LEU A 35 -12.69 -1.67 -1.45
C LEU A 35 -12.84 -0.54 -2.46
N GLN A 36 -11.80 0.26 -2.63
CA GLN A 36 -11.77 1.34 -3.60
C GLN A 36 -11.15 0.90 -4.94
N GLY A 37 -10.80 -0.38 -5.05
CA GLY A 37 -10.23 -0.93 -6.27
C GLY A 37 -8.71 -0.90 -6.35
N TRP A 38 -8.04 -0.55 -5.27
CA TRP A 38 -6.58 -0.52 -5.24
C TRP A 38 -6.00 -1.90 -4.95
N GLU A 39 -4.92 -2.23 -5.63
CA GLU A 39 -4.20 -3.48 -5.47
C GLU A 39 -2.79 -3.19 -4.99
N LEU A 40 -2.32 -3.94 -4.01
CA LEU A 40 -0.96 -3.78 -3.50
C LEU A 40 0.04 -4.28 -4.53
N ALA A 41 0.95 -3.41 -4.91
CA ALA A 41 2.01 -3.75 -5.86
C ALA A 41 3.35 -4.02 -5.17
N ALA A 42 3.66 -3.26 -4.13
CA ALA A 42 4.92 -3.41 -3.41
C ALA A 42 4.82 -2.82 -2.01
N VAL A 43 5.72 -3.24 -1.15
CA VAL A 43 5.85 -2.72 0.21
C VAL A 43 7.29 -2.34 0.43
N LEU A 44 7.51 -1.14 0.94
CA LEU A 44 8.84 -0.67 1.31
C LEU A 44 8.89 -0.37 2.81
N GLN A 45 9.87 -0.96 3.46
CA GLN A 45 10.11 -0.70 4.87
C GLN A 45 11.61 -0.49 5.06
N PRO A 46 12.09 0.74 4.85
CA PRO A 46 13.54 1.01 4.91
C PRO A 46 14.13 0.82 6.30
N HIS A 47 13.31 0.89 7.33
CA HIS A 47 13.77 0.72 8.70
C HIS A 47 12.62 0.18 9.56
N PRO A 48 12.89 -0.81 10.45
CA PRO A 48 11.83 -1.44 11.26
C PRO A 48 11.03 -0.48 12.13
N LEU A 49 11.64 0.62 12.53
CA LEU A 49 10.98 1.60 13.40
C LEU A 49 10.37 2.77 12.65
N ARG A 50 10.44 2.75 11.32
CA ARG A 50 9.89 3.81 10.51
C ARG A 50 8.62 3.35 9.82
N ALA A 51 7.95 4.32 9.20
CA ALA A 51 6.72 4.04 8.48
C ALA A 51 6.94 3.04 7.35
N VAL A 52 5.92 2.22 7.13
CA VAL A 52 5.87 1.32 5.99
C VAL A 52 5.20 2.06 4.85
N GLN A 53 5.77 1.96 3.66
CA GLN A 53 5.18 2.55 2.47
C GLN A 53 4.54 1.47 1.63
N LEU A 54 3.25 1.60 1.39
CA LEU A 54 2.48 0.69 0.55
C LEU A 54 2.35 1.32 -0.82
N ILE A 55 2.80 0.62 -1.84
CA ILE A 55 2.67 1.09 -3.21
C ILE A 55 1.54 0.30 -3.84
N LEU A 56 0.50 1.01 -4.24
CA LEU A 56 -0.71 0.41 -4.77
C LEU A 56 -0.92 0.86 -6.20
N LYS A 57 -1.63 0.02 -6.95
CA LYS A 57 -1.99 0.34 -8.32
C LYS A 57 -3.46 0.05 -8.54
N LYS A 58 -4.01 0.71 -9.53
CA LYS A 58 -5.41 0.56 -9.89
C LYS A 58 -5.51 0.75 -11.39
N ALA A 59 -6.23 -0.13 -12.04
CA ALA A 59 -6.45 -0.02 -13.48
C ALA A 59 -7.25 1.25 -13.78
N MET A 60 -6.80 1.96 -14.78
CA MET A 60 -7.47 3.18 -15.24
C MET A 60 -8.61 2.84 -16.19
#